data_e61021bca6b6748500ec5b13ef5ce8c6
#
_entry.id   e61021bca6b6748500ec5b13ef5ce8c6
#
_cell.length_a   1.000
_cell.length_b   1.000
_cell.length_c   1.000
_cell.angle_alpha   90.00
_cell.angle_beta   90.00
_cell.angle_gamma   90.00
#
_symmetry.space_group_name_H-M   'P 1'
#
loop_
_entity.id
_entity.type
_entity.pdbx_description
1 polymer ?
#
loop_
_entity_poly.entity_id
_entity_poly.type
_entity_poly.pdbx_seq_one_letter_code
_entity_poly.pdbx_strand_id
1 'polypeptide(L)'
;MPMLMLLATPVPAQTDCTADAMLVFDGSGSMAEMGFNDISEPRIFDARRAIGRAMPEVASSRRVGLVIYGPGSADDCSGIDLRFPPRPEAAGAIIAQIDGLQPAGETALTEAVALAAETLDFRRRPGVIVLVTDGKETCGGTPCALAAELAAEAADLTVHVVGFKVRGDRFSWEADSDYQQAYTVADCLADRTGGLYVATESVDELIEALRRTMGCPLLF
;
A
#
# COMPACT_ATOMS: atom_id res chain seq x y z
N MET A 1 22.44 -46.56 -8.70
CA MET A 1 22.81 -45.13 -8.82
C MET A 1 21.70 -44.29 -8.20
N PRO A 2 21.90 -43.63 -7.06
CA PRO A 2 20.90 -42.76 -6.49
C PRO A 2 20.85 -41.40 -7.21
N MET A 3 19.71 -41.04 -7.71
CA MET A 3 19.41 -39.77 -8.38
C MET A 3 19.30 -38.68 -7.31
N LEU A 4 20.28 -37.77 -7.28
CA LEU A 4 20.32 -36.65 -6.34
C LEU A 4 19.30 -35.57 -6.81
N MET A 5 18.16 -35.45 -6.14
CA MET A 5 17.22 -34.33 -6.36
C MET A 5 17.81 -33.05 -5.74
N LEU A 6 18.26 -32.14 -6.61
CA LEU A 6 18.58 -30.77 -6.17
C LEU A 6 17.27 -30.04 -5.82
N LEU A 7 17.09 -29.76 -4.54
CA LEU A 7 16.06 -28.84 -4.06
C LEU A 7 16.50 -27.42 -4.44
N ALA A 8 15.80 -26.81 -5.39
CA ALA A 8 15.96 -25.39 -5.70
C ALA A 8 15.44 -24.57 -4.50
N THR A 9 16.32 -23.86 -3.83
CA THR A 9 15.93 -22.87 -2.84
C THR A 9 15.27 -21.68 -3.54
N PRO A 10 14.10 -21.17 -3.06
CA PRO A 10 13.52 -19.97 -3.62
C PRO A 10 14.47 -18.79 -3.41
N VAL A 11 14.91 -18.18 -4.50
CA VAL A 11 15.65 -16.91 -4.48
C VAL A 11 14.65 -15.84 -4.04
N PRO A 12 14.94 -15.04 -3.00
CA PRO A 12 14.07 -13.92 -2.65
C PRO A 12 13.95 -12.99 -3.87
N ALA A 13 12.74 -12.57 -4.21
CA ALA A 13 12.48 -11.61 -5.26
C ALA A 13 13.32 -10.36 -5.01
N GLN A 14 14.30 -10.11 -5.85
CA GLN A 14 15.03 -8.85 -5.85
C GLN A 14 14.07 -7.78 -6.35
N THR A 15 13.81 -6.76 -5.53
CA THR A 15 13.06 -5.59 -5.96
C THR A 15 13.83 -4.95 -7.11
N ASP A 16 13.34 -5.12 -8.34
CA ASP A 16 13.95 -4.50 -9.51
C ASP A 16 13.73 -2.98 -9.41
N CYS A 17 14.81 -2.25 -9.12
CA CYS A 17 14.81 -0.79 -9.02
C CYS A 17 14.50 -0.09 -10.33
N THR A 18 14.47 -0.78 -11.44
CA THR A 18 14.08 -0.25 -12.75
C THR A 18 12.57 -0.27 -12.96
N ALA A 19 11.84 -1.09 -12.19
CA ALA A 19 10.39 -1.15 -12.26
C ALA A 19 9.74 0.12 -11.71
N ASP A 20 8.76 0.66 -12.45
CA ASP A 20 7.95 1.78 -12.00
C ASP A 20 7.13 1.36 -10.77
N ALA A 21 6.86 2.29 -9.85
CA ALA A 21 6.05 2.03 -8.67
C ALA A 21 4.81 2.92 -8.61
N MET A 22 3.75 2.42 -7.98
CA MET A 22 2.57 3.19 -7.61
C MET A 22 2.39 3.17 -6.10
N LEU A 23 2.28 4.35 -5.49
CA LEU A 23 1.76 4.50 -4.14
C LEU A 23 0.24 4.61 -4.23
N VAL A 24 -0.46 3.68 -3.59
CA VAL A 24 -1.92 3.74 -3.38
C VAL A 24 -2.14 4.15 -1.93
N PHE A 25 -2.68 5.33 -1.72
CA PHE A 25 -2.76 5.94 -0.40
C PHE A 25 -4.21 6.11 0.06
N ASP A 26 -4.46 5.69 1.29
CA ASP A 26 -5.74 5.76 1.96
C ASP A 26 -6.04 7.20 2.40
N GLY A 27 -7.11 7.75 1.88
CA GLY A 27 -7.70 9.02 2.28
C GLY A 27 -9.13 8.87 2.77
N SER A 28 -9.54 7.66 3.19
CA SER A 28 -10.87 7.40 3.74
C SER A 28 -11.10 8.08 5.09
N GLY A 29 -12.35 8.07 5.54
CA GLY A 29 -12.77 8.74 6.78
C GLY A 29 -12.03 8.25 8.02
N SER A 30 -11.64 6.97 8.09
CA SER A 30 -10.89 6.40 9.20
C SER A 30 -9.54 7.09 9.42
N MET A 31 -8.89 7.58 8.37
CA MET A 31 -7.65 8.35 8.48
C MET A 31 -7.82 9.70 9.20
N ALA A 32 -9.05 10.23 9.30
CA ALA A 32 -9.38 11.41 10.10
C ALA A 32 -9.63 11.08 11.57
N GLU A 33 -9.78 9.80 11.92
CA GLU A 33 -10.00 9.38 13.29
C GLU A 33 -8.74 9.54 14.13
N MET A 34 -8.95 9.75 15.44
CA MET A 34 -7.87 9.90 16.40
C MET A 34 -7.03 8.64 16.46
N GLY A 35 -5.76 8.77 16.15
CA GLY A 35 -4.79 7.71 16.40
C GLY A 35 -4.51 7.59 17.91
N PHE A 36 -4.25 6.38 18.39
CA PHE A 36 -3.74 6.18 19.75
C PHE A 36 -2.23 6.48 19.77
N ASN A 37 -1.89 7.75 19.63
CA ASN A 37 -0.54 8.26 19.76
C ASN A 37 -0.45 9.16 21.00
N ASP A 38 0.75 9.46 21.47
CA ASP A 38 1.01 10.26 22.68
C ASP A 38 0.44 11.69 22.60
N ILE A 39 0.15 12.17 21.40
CA ILE A 39 -0.36 13.53 21.15
C ILE A 39 -1.83 13.58 20.72
N SER A 40 -2.49 12.43 20.64
CA SER A 40 -3.92 12.34 20.29
C SER A 40 -4.27 13.11 19.00
N GLU A 41 -3.52 12.85 17.92
CA GLU A 41 -3.79 13.41 16.60
C GLU A 41 -4.43 12.38 15.67
N PRO A 42 -5.22 12.81 14.67
CA PRO A 42 -5.70 11.94 13.60
C PRO A 42 -4.56 11.17 12.89
N ARG A 43 -4.86 9.94 12.45
CA ARG A 43 -3.89 9.04 11.79
C ARG A 43 -3.21 9.69 10.58
N ILE A 44 -3.91 10.53 9.84
CA ILE A 44 -3.37 11.22 8.67
C ILE A 44 -2.12 12.07 8.99
N PHE A 45 -2.00 12.64 10.20
CA PHE A 45 -0.84 13.45 10.56
C PHE A 45 0.41 12.59 10.71
N ASP A 46 0.28 11.40 11.30
CA ASP A 46 1.37 10.43 11.39
C ASP A 46 1.79 9.94 10.00
N ALA A 47 0.80 9.63 9.14
CA ALA A 47 1.05 9.21 7.76
C ALA A 47 1.76 10.29 6.95
N ARG A 48 1.36 11.57 7.06
CA ARG A 48 2.06 12.71 6.45
C ARG A 48 3.51 12.82 6.89
N ARG A 49 3.78 12.67 8.19
CA ARG A 49 5.15 12.68 8.72
C ARG A 49 6.00 11.55 8.13
N ALA A 50 5.44 10.35 8.02
CA ALA A 50 6.13 9.21 7.45
C ALA A 50 6.41 9.40 5.96
N ILE A 51 5.42 9.82 5.18
CA ILE A 51 5.57 10.13 3.76
C ILE A 51 6.61 11.23 3.53
N GLY A 52 6.55 12.32 4.29
CA GLY A 52 7.52 13.41 4.21
C GLY A 52 8.97 12.98 4.45
N ARG A 53 9.19 11.97 5.28
CA ARG A 53 10.53 11.44 5.61
C ARG A 53 10.98 10.32 4.65
N ALA A 54 10.07 9.46 4.17
CA ALA A 54 10.42 8.33 3.33
C ALA A 54 10.55 8.69 1.83
N MET A 55 9.64 9.51 1.30
CA MET A 55 9.55 9.76 -0.14
C MET A 55 10.77 10.44 -0.77
N PRO A 56 11.49 11.37 -0.12
CA PRO A 56 12.71 11.93 -0.71
C PRO A 56 13.77 10.87 -1.05
N GLU A 57 13.88 9.81 -0.24
CA GLU A 57 14.81 8.71 -0.46
C GLU A 57 14.27 7.74 -1.53
N VAL A 58 13.02 7.32 -1.39
CA VAL A 58 12.38 6.36 -2.30
C VAL A 58 12.31 6.89 -3.73
N ALA A 59 11.80 8.10 -3.92
CA ALA A 59 11.59 8.67 -5.24
C ALA A 59 12.87 9.24 -5.90
N SER A 60 14.01 9.21 -5.21
CA SER A 60 15.30 9.54 -5.81
C SER A 60 15.85 8.43 -6.70
N SER A 61 15.49 7.19 -6.41
CA SER A 61 16.03 6.00 -7.07
C SER A 61 15.00 5.27 -7.94
N ARG A 62 13.72 5.65 -7.87
CA ARG A 62 12.63 5.00 -8.57
C ARG A 62 11.59 6.02 -9.06
N ARG A 63 10.98 5.74 -10.20
CA ARG A 63 9.82 6.50 -10.67
C ARG A 63 8.59 6.06 -9.88
N VAL A 64 7.87 7.02 -9.30
CA VAL A 64 6.71 6.75 -8.45
C VAL A 64 5.50 7.53 -8.96
N GLY A 65 4.37 6.85 -9.07
CA GLY A 65 3.06 7.44 -9.30
C GLY A 65 2.22 7.45 -8.02
N LEU A 66 1.06 8.09 -8.05
CA LEU A 66 0.18 8.24 -6.91
C LEU A 66 -1.28 8.06 -7.30
N VAL A 67 -1.94 7.12 -6.63
CA VAL A 67 -3.40 7.00 -6.53
C VAL A 67 -3.80 7.32 -5.10
N ILE A 68 -4.86 8.10 -4.92
CA ILE A 68 -5.49 8.32 -3.62
C ILE A 68 -6.94 7.84 -3.73
N TYR A 69 -7.43 7.13 -2.73
CA TYR A 69 -8.84 6.78 -2.62
C TYR A 69 -9.43 7.29 -1.30
N GLY A 70 -10.73 7.37 -1.22
CA GLY A 70 -11.48 7.79 -0.06
C GLY A 70 -11.97 9.25 -0.05
N PRO A 71 -11.24 10.25 -0.62
CA PRO A 71 -11.75 11.62 -0.59
C PRO A 71 -13.15 11.72 -1.23
N GLY A 72 -14.08 12.34 -0.52
CA GLY A 72 -15.46 12.48 -0.97
C GLY A 72 -16.40 12.84 0.18
N SER A 73 -17.68 12.56 0.02
CA SER A 73 -18.65 12.60 1.11
C SER A 73 -18.68 11.26 1.85
N ALA A 74 -19.21 11.24 3.05
CA ALA A 74 -19.53 9.99 3.75
C ALA A 74 -20.39 9.09 2.83
N ASP A 75 -20.20 7.80 2.90
CA ASP A 75 -20.86 6.78 2.06
C ASP A 75 -20.51 6.87 0.54
N ASP A 76 -19.47 7.61 0.17
CA ASP A 76 -19.03 7.74 -1.23
C ASP A 76 -17.87 6.81 -1.55
N CYS A 77 -18.10 5.86 -2.43
CA CYS A 77 -17.11 4.93 -2.95
C CYS A 77 -16.46 5.40 -4.27
N SER A 78 -16.87 6.52 -4.83
CA SER A 78 -16.35 7.01 -6.11
C SER A 78 -15.06 7.82 -6.00
N GLY A 79 -14.64 8.13 -4.78
CA GLY A 79 -13.48 8.97 -4.48
C GLY A 79 -12.14 8.30 -4.78
N ILE A 80 -11.93 7.82 -6.01
CA ILE A 80 -10.65 7.23 -6.46
C ILE A 80 -10.04 8.15 -7.49
N ASP A 81 -8.80 8.59 -7.26
CA ASP A 81 -8.15 9.59 -8.11
C ASP A 81 -6.69 9.24 -8.42
N LEU A 82 -6.40 9.06 -9.70
CA LEU A 82 -5.03 8.98 -10.21
C LEU A 82 -4.43 10.39 -10.23
N ARG A 83 -3.66 10.75 -9.23
CA ARG A 83 -3.00 12.05 -9.15
C ARG A 83 -1.97 12.24 -10.26
N PHE A 84 -1.18 11.22 -10.52
CA PHE A 84 -0.25 11.15 -11.65
C PHE A 84 0.34 9.74 -11.83
N PRO A 85 0.70 9.38 -13.08
CA PRO A 85 1.42 8.14 -13.35
C PRO A 85 2.88 8.20 -12.87
N PRO A 86 3.63 7.08 -12.88
CA PRO A 86 5.02 7.04 -12.45
C PRO A 86 5.90 8.06 -13.15
N ARG A 87 6.59 8.89 -12.37
CA ARG A 87 7.50 9.93 -12.85
C ARG A 87 8.75 10.04 -11.98
N PRO A 88 9.88 10.51 -12.52
CA PRO A 88 11.07 10.77 -11.72
C PRO A 88 10.83 11.91 -10.72
N GLU A 89 11.60 11.95 -9.65
CA GLU A 89 11.61 13.04 -8.65
C GLU A 89 10.20 13.34 -8.07
N ALA A 90 9.38 12.31 -7.91
CA ALA A 90 7.97 12.45 -7.52
C ALA A 90 7.78 12.89 -6.04
N ALA A 91 8.81 12.87 -5.20
CA ALA A 91 8.71 13.09 -3.76
C ALA A 91 7.93 14.35 -3.38
N GLY A 92 8.34 15.52 -3.90
CA GLY A 92 7.69 16.78 -3.57
C GLY A 92 6.22 16.84 -3.96
N ALA A 93 5.88 16.20 -5.10
CA ALA A 93 4.49 16.15 -5.55
C ALA A 93 3.64 15.18 -4.71
N ILE A 94 4.18 14.02 -4.33
CA ILE A 94 3.49 13.06 -3.43
C ILE A 94 3.21 13.74 -2.09
N ILE A 95 4.24 14.37 -1.48
CA ILE A 95 4.11 15.07 -0.20
C ILE A 95 3.03 16.15 -0.30
N ALA A 96 3.06 17.01 -1.32
CA ALA A 96 2.09 18.09 -1.48
C ALA A 96 0.64 17.59 -1.62
N GLN A 97 0.42 16.47 -2.35
CA GLN A 97 -0.90 15.87 -2.50
C GLN A 97 -1.43 15.30 -1.17
N ILE A 98 -0.56 14.62 -0.41
CA ILE A 98 -0.96 13.99 0.86
C ILE A 98 -1.10 15.03 1.98
N ASP A 99 -0.29 16.10 1.99
CA ASP A 99 -0.42 17.20 2.93
C ASP A 99 -1.74 17.98 2.74
N GLY A 100 -2.17 18.14 1.48
CA GLY A 100 -3.43 18.80 1.15
C GLY A 100 -4.68 17.92 1.29
N LEU A 101 -4.52 16.61 1.52
CA LEU A 101 -5.61 15.66 1.58
C LEU A 101 -6.54 15.93 2.78
N GLN A 102 -7.84 15.91 2.54
CA GLN A 102 -8.87 15.92 3.58
C GLN A 102 -9.52 14.52 3.62
N PRO A 103 -9.16 13.67 4.58
CA PRO A 103 -9.73 12.32 4.66
C PRO A 103 -11.24 12.35 4.87
N ALA A 104 -11.95 11.55 4.05
CA ALA A 104 -13.40 11.41 4.10
C ALA A 104 -13.83 10.19 3.26
N GLY A 105 -15.14 9.86 3.22
CA GLY A 105 -15.67 8.78 2.38
C GLY A 105 -15.21 7.38 2.77
N GLU A 106 -15.46 6.45 1.87
CA GLU A 106 -15.31 5.01 2.08
C GLU A 106 -13.98 4.47 1.56
N THR A 107 -13.69 3.21 1.91
CA THR A 107 -12.42 2.53 1.59
C THR A 107 -12.58 1.67 0.33
N ALA A 108 -12.39 2.26 -0.84
CA ALA A 108 -12.45 1.59 -2.16
C ALA A 108 -11.06 1.08 -2.59
N LEU A 109 -10.39 0.33 -1.72
CA LEU A 109 -9.01 -0.09 -1.96
C LEU A 109 -8.85 -1.04 -3.15
N THR A 110 -9.85 -1.88 -3.43
CA THR A 110 -9.80 -2.85 -4.55
C THR A 110 -9.68 -2.14 -5.89
N GLU A 111 -10.57 -1.20 -6.14
CA GLU A 111 -10.59 -0.41 -7.37
C GLU A 111 -9.36 0.51 -7.48
N ALA A 112 -8.88 1.04 -6.35
CA ALA A 112 -7.68 1.85 -6.33
C ALA A 112 -6.42 1.05 -6.70
N VAL A 113 -6.29 -0.18 -6.21
CA VAL A 113 -5.20 -1.10 -6.59
C VAL A 113 -5.33 -1.52 -8.05
N ALA A 114 -6.54 -1.81 -8.54
CA ALA A 114 -6.78 -2.13 -9.94
C ALA A 114 -6.38 -0.96 -10.86
N LEU A 115 -6.76 0.28 -10.52
CA LEU A 115 -6.35 1.48 -11.26
C LEU A 115 -4.83 1.67 -11.28
N ALA A 116 -4.16 1.40 -10.17
CA ALA A 116 -2.70 1.47 -10.07
C ALA A 116 -2.04 0.40 -10.97
N ALA A 117 -2.55 -0.83 -10.98
CA ALA A 117 -2.05 -1.90 -11.84
C ALA A 117 -2.20 -1.57 -13.34
N GLU A 118 -3.38 -1.09 -13.76
CA GLU A 118 -3.61 -0.65 -15.14
C GLU A 118 -2.70 0.53 -15.52
N THR A 119 -2.47 1.47 -14.60
CA THR A 119 -1.56 2.61 -14.82
C THR A 119 -0.12 2.16 -15.06
N LEU A 120 0.30 1.06 -14.44
CA LEU A 120 1.61 0.44 -14.64
C LEU A 120 1.70 -0.39 -15.94
N ASP A 121 0.59 -0.63 -16.65
CA ASP A 121 0.51 -1.58 -17.77
C ASP A 121 0.96 -3.00 -17.35
N PHE A 122 0.43 -3.46 -16.22
CA PHE A 122 0.91 -4.63 -15.48
C PHE A 122 1.00 -5.92 -16.29
N ARG A 123 0.20 -6.05 -17.35
CA ARG A 123 0.23 -7.22 -18.24
C ARG A 123 1.47 -7.28 -19.13
N ARG A 124 2.18 -6.15 -19.29
CA ARG A 124 3.31 -6.04 -20.24
C ARG A 124 4.60 -5.56 -19.59
N ARG A 125 4.53 -4.97 -18.42
CA ARG A 125 5.67 -4.30 -17.77
C ARG A 125 5.79 -4.74 -16.31
N PRO A 126 7.03 -4.86 -15.80
CA PRO A 126 7.22 -5.05 -14.38
C PRO A 126 6.77 -3.81 -13.61
N GLY A 127 6.23 -4.03 -12.42
CA GLY A 127 5.74 -2.96 -11.57
C GLY A 127 5.65 -3.32 -10.11
N VAL A 128 5.63 -2.28 -9.26
CA VAL A 128 5.43 -2.43 -7.82
C VAL A 128 4.28 -1.54 -7.39
N ILE A 129 3.35 -2.09 -6.63
CA ILE A 129 2.30 -1.32 -5.96
C ILE A 129 2.54 -1.40 -4.45
N VAL A 130 2.47 -0.25 -3.77
CA VAL A 130 2.47 -0.18 -2.31
C VAL A 130 1.17 0.47 -1.87
N LEU A 131 0.30 -0.35 -1.29
CA LEU A 131 -0.95 0.10 -0.66
C LEU A 131 -0.66 0.48 0.79
N VAL A 132 -0.96 1.71 1.17
CA VAL A 132 -0.97 2.17 2.57
C VAL A 132 -2.42 2.37 2.98
N THR A 133 -2.86 1.60 3.98
CA THR A 133 -4.25 1.62 4.46
C THR A 133 -4.32 1.44 5.98
N ASP A 134 -5.31 2.02 6.60
CA ASP A 134 -5.64 1.82 8.02
C ASP A 134 -6.93 0.99 8.23
N GLY A 135 -7.56 0.55 7.15
CA GLY A 135 -8.86 -0.10 7.20
C GLY A 135 -9.06 -1.25 6.21
N LYS A 136 -10.30 -1.73 6.22
CA LYS A 136 -10.79 -2.79 5.35
C LYS A 136 -11.57 -2.20 4.17
N GLU A 137 -11.68 -2.97 3.09
CA GLU A 137 -12.57 -2.69 1.96
C GLU A 137 -14.02 -2.48 2.43
N THR A 138 -14.62 -1.34 2.13
CA THR A 138 -16.00 -1.01 2.51
C THR A 138 -16.92 -0.74 1.31
N CYS A 139 -16.36 -0.72 0.10
CA CYS A 139 -17.09 -0.44 -1.14
C CYS A 139 -17.54 -1.70 -1.89
N GLY A 140 -17.48 -2.85 -1.25
CA GLY A 140 -17.92 -4.11 -1.85
C GLY A 140 -16.94 -4.71 -2.84
N GLY A 141 -15.72 -4.18 -2.93
CA GLY A 141 -14.63 -4.77 -3.69
C GLY A 141 -14.22 -6.14 -3.16
N THR A 142 -13.51 -6.89 -3.98
CA THR A 142 -13.05 -8.26 -3.67
C THR A 142 -11.53 -8.37 -3.83
N PRO A 143 -10.73 -7.89 -2.88
CA PRO A 143 -9.27 -7.82 -2.99
C PRO A 143 -8.61 -9.16 -3.30
N CYS A 144 -9.10 -10.28 -2.72
CA CYS A 144 -8.57 -11.60 -3.00
C CYS A 144 -8.86 -12.12 -4.42
N ALA A 145 -9.96 -11.68 -5.04
CA ALA A 145 -10.25 -11.98 -6.44
C ALA A 145 -9.35 -11.15 -7.35
N LEU A 146 -9.21 -9.86 -7.08
CA LEU A 146 -8.26 -8.99 -7.78
C LEU A 146 -6.83 -9.54 -7.67
N ALA A 147 -6.39 -9.95 -6.49
CA ALA A 147 -5.07 -10.53 -6.28
C ALA A 147 -4.82 -11.77 -7.13
N ALA A 148 -5.85 -12.62 -7.30
CA ALA A 148 -5.77 -13.81 -8.17
C ALA A 148 -5.66 -13.44 -9.65
N GLU A 149 -6.40 -12.42 -10.09
CA GLU A 149 -6.32 -11.88 -11.46
C GLU A 149 -4.93 -11.29 -11.73
N LEU A 150 -4.45 -10.40 -10.85
CA LEU A 150 -3.14 -9.80 -10.97
C LEU A 150 -2.03 -10.86 -11.03
N ALA A 151 -2.08 -11.87 -10.16
CA ALA A 151 -1.09 -12.94 -10.15
C ALA A 151 -1.14 -13.83 -11.41
N ALA A 152 -2.30 -13.95 -12.05
CA ALA A 152 -2.47 -14.78 -13.25
C ALA A 152 -2.08 -14.04 -14.54
N GLU A 153 -2.28 -12.72 -14.60
CA GLU A 153 -2.17 -11.94 -15.84
C GLU A 153 -0.93 -11.04 -15.89
N ALA A 154 -0.31 -10.73 -14.75
CA ALA A 154 0.84 -9.82 -14.71
C ALA A 154 2.09 -10.43 -15.36
N ALA A 155 2.83 -9.59 -16.08
CA ALA A 155 4.16 -9.94 -16.56
C ALA A 155 5.14 -10.13 -15.39
N ASP A 156 5.13 -9.18 -14.44
CA ASP A 156 5.89 -9.19 -13.18
C ASP A 156 5.38 -8.04 -12.29
N LEU A 157 4.36 -8.30 -11.48
CA LEU A 157 3.77 -7.30 -10.58
C LEU A 157 3.84 -7.78 -9.14
N THR A 158 4.41 -6.95 -8.29
CA THR A 158 4.41 -7.17 -6.84
C THR A 158 3.52 -6.12 -6.15
N VAL A 159 2.60 -6.57 -5.30
CA VAL A 159 1.77 -5.70 -4.47
C VAL A 159 2.18 -5.85 -3.01
N HIS A 160 2.71 -4.80 -2.43
CA HIS A 160 2.95 -4.74 -0.98
C HIS A 160 1.79 -4.03 -0.29
N VAL A 161 1.48 -4.45 0.92
CA VAL A 161 0.47 -3.83 1.75
C VAL A 161 1.10 -3.37 3.06
N VAL A 162 0.96 -2.09 3.34
CA VAL A 162 1.38 -1.47 4.61
C VAL A 162 0.13 -1.10 5.39
N GLY A 163 -0.21 -1.92 6.37
CA GLY A 163 -1.30 -1.65 7.30
C GLY A 163 -0.85 -0.66 8.37
N PHE A 164 -1.48 0.52 8.41
CA PHE A 164 -1.10 1.58 9.33
C PHE A 164 -2.14 1.72 10.45
N LYS A 165 -1.73 1.43 11.70
CA LYS A 165 -2.60 1.49 12.89
C LYS A 165 -3.89 0.68 12.75
N VAL A 166 -3.79 -0.46 12.06
CA VAL A 166 -4.91 -1.38 11.85
C VAL A 166 -5.29 -2.17 13.11
N ARG A 167 -4.47 -2.14 14.18
CA ARG A 167 -4.82 -2.75 15.46
C ARG A 167 -5.85 -1.87 16.14
N GLY A 168 -7.10 -2.29 16.10
CA GLY A 168 -8.18 -1.69 16.86
C GLY A 168 -7.91 -1.74 18.35
N ASP A 169 -8.66 -0.94 19.11
CA ASP A 169 -8.60 -0.82 20.54
C ASP A 169 -8.45 -2.17 21.26
N ARG A 170 -7.38 -2.33 22.03
CA ARG A 170 -7.17 -3.48 22.92
C ARG A 170 -8.29 -3.67 23.95
N PHE A 171 -9.31 -2.80 23.93
CA PHE A 171 -10.41 -2.76 24.89
C PHE A 171 -11.78 -3.08 24.29
N SER A 172 -11.92 -3.28 22.97
CA SER A 172 -13.20 -3.68 22.39
C SER A 172 -13.20 -5.17 22.05
N TRP A 173 -14.14 -5.91 22.63
CA TRP A 173 -14.37 -7.35 22.34
C TRP A 173 -14.80 -7.59 20.89
N GLU A 174 -15.17 -6.54 20.16
CA GLU A 174 -15.58 -6.56 18.76
C GLU A 174 -14.40 -6.30 17.79
N ALA A 175 -13.30 -5.71 18.27
CA ALA A 175 -12.14 -5.35 17.45
C ALA A 175 -11.39 -6.56 16.88
N ASP A 176 -11.45 -7.72 17.52
CA ASP A 176 -10.73 -8.92 17.08
C ASP A 176 -11.28 -9.49 15.76
N SER A 177 -12.59 -9.42 15.51
CA SER A 177 -13.18 -9.94 14.27
C SER A 177 -12.93 -9.02 13.09
N ASP A 178 -13.00 -7.71 13.28
CA ASP A 178 -12.76 -6.70 12.24
C ASP A 178 -11.27 -6.61 11.87
N TYR A 179 -10.39 -6.74 12.87
CA TYR A 179 -8.95 -6.82 12.65
C TYR A 179 -8.56 -8.06 11.85
N GLN A 180 -9.07 -9.24 12.25
CA GLN A 180 -8.81 -10.49 11.53
C GLN A 180 -9.32 -10.41 10.09
N GLN A 181 -10.44 -9.77 9.85
CA GLN A 181 -11.00 -9.63 8.50
C GLN A 181 -10.21 -8.63 7.64
N ALA A 182 -9.81 -7.49 8.19
CA ALA A 182 -8.97 -6.52 7.49
C ALA A 182 -7.58 -7.12 7.14
N TYR A 183 -6.98 -7.82 8.10
CA TYR A 183 -5.73 -8.57 7.90
C TYR A 183 -5.87 -9.60 6.78
N THR A 184 -6.91 -10.43 6.83
CA THR A 184 -7.11 -11.53 5.86
C THR A 184 -7.31 -11.02 4.42
N VAL A 185 -7.99 -9.89 4.26
CA VAL A 185 -8.33 -9.31 2.94
C VAL A 185 -7.14 -8.60 2.30
N ALA A 186 -6.38 -7.84 3.08
CA ALA A 186 -5.20 -7.14 2.58
C ALA A 186 -4.02 -8.11 2.33
N ASP A 187 -3.90 -9.16 3.13
CA ASP A 187 -2.88 -10.19 3.02
C ASP A 187 -2.94 -10.93 1.68
N CYS A 188 -4.14 -11.18 1.15
CA CYS A 188 -4.30 -11.81 -0.17
C CYS A 188 -3.59 -11.05 -1.30
N LEU A 189 -3.59 -9.70 -1.26
CA LEU A 189 -2.94 -8.89 -2.30
C LEU A 189 -1.43 -9.10 -2.27
N ALA A 190 -0.85 -9.10 -1.08
CA ALA A 190 0.57 -9.34 -0.91
C ALA A 190 0.94 -10.79 -1.22
N ASP A 191 0.29 -11.76 -0.60
CA ASP A 191 0.62 -13.18 -0.72
C ASP A 191 0.58 -13.69 -2.16
N ARG A 192 -0.48 -13.35 -2.90
CA ARG A 192 -0.67 -13.88 -4.26
C ARG A 192 0.24 -13.25 -5.30
N THR A 193 0.74 -12.04 -5.03
CA THR A 193 1.66 -11.33 -5.93
C THR A 193 3.12 -11.38 -5.46
N GLY A 194 3.41 -12.17 -4.42
CA GLY A 194 4.78 -12.31 -3.87
C GLY A 194 5.27 -11.08 -3.11
N GLY A 195 4.36 -10.22 -2.68
CA GLY A 195 4.67 -9.02 -1.91
C GLY A 195 4.77 -9.26 -0.40
N LEU A 196 4.81 -8.18 0.35
CA LEU A 196 4.88 -8.18 1.81
C LEU A 196 3.64 -7.51 2.38
N TYR A 197 3.07 -8.11 3.41
CA TYR A 197 2.19 -7.41 4.35
C TYR A 197 3.02 -6.95 5.55
N VAL A 198 2.97 -5.64 5.86
CA VAL A 198 3.70 -5.04 6.99
C VAL A 198 2.72 -4.23 7.84
N ALA A 199 2.41 -4.72 9.04
CA ALA A 199 1.64 -3.94 10.00
C ALA A 199 2.56 -2.94 10.71
N THR A 200 2.10 -1.69 10.84
CA THR A 200 2.86 -0.59 11.44
C THR A 200 1.98 0.19 12.43
N GLU A 201 2.54 0.54 13.58
CA GLU A 201 1.84 1.25 14.66
C GLU A 201 2.43 2.64 14.92
N SER A 202 3.64 2.90 14.46
CA SER A 202 4.36 4.14 14.65
C SER A 202 4.80 4.77 13.33
N VAL A 203 5.14 6.06 13.38
CA VAL A 203 5.70 6.80 12.24
C VAL A 203 7.00 6.15 11.74
N ASP A 204 7.88 5.75 12.66
CA ASP A 204 9.18 5.17 12.28
C ASP A 204 9.02 3.78 11.64
N GLU A 205 8.09 2.95 12.12
CA GLU A 205 7.75 1.68 11.47
C GLU A 205 7.16 1.90 10.07
N LEU A 206 6.30 2.89 9.89
CA LEU A 206 5.72 3.22 8.57
C LEU A 206 6.80 3.71 7.59
N ILE A 207 7.76 4.52 8.06
CA ILE A 207 8.92 4.94 7.25
C ILE A 207 9.73 3.73 6.80
N GLU A 208 10.04 2.84 7.72
CA GLU A 208 10.82 1.63 7.40
C GLU A 208 10.06 0.69 6.46
N ALA A 209 8.75 0.53 6.65
CA ALA A 209 7.91 -0.23 5.75
C ALA A 209 7.93 0.34 4.32
N LEU A 210 7.78 1.66 4.16
CA LEU A 210 7.84 2.34 2.87
C LEU A 210 9.21 2.18 2.20
N ARG A 211 10.30 2.29 2.95
CA ARG A 211 11.65 2.04 2.45
C ARG A 211 11.84 0.61 1.99
N ARG A 212 11.36 -0.34 2.77
CA ARG A 212 11.50 -1.76 2.48
C ARG A 212 10.67 -2.21 1.28
N THR A 213 9.47 -1.66 1.10
CA THR A 213 8.51 -2.10 0.07
C THR A 213 8.67 -1.32 -1.24
N MET A 214 9.11 -0.08 -1.18
CA MET A 214 9.21 0.80 -2.34
C MET A 214 10.65 1.27 -2.61
N GLY A 215 11.52 1.26 -1.61
CA GLY A 215 12.92 1.64 -1.75
C GLY A 215 13.73 0.65 -2.56
N CYS A 216 14.87 1.10 -3.06
CA CYS A 216 15.85 0.26 -3.72
C CYS A 216 16.92 -0.14 -2.69
N PRO A 217 17.16 -1.44 -2.45
CA PRO A 217 18.30 -1.83 -1.62
C PRO A 217 19.57 -1.33 -2.31
N LEU A 218 20.30 -0.44 -1.65
CA LEU A 218 21.64 -0.09 -2.08
C LEU A 218 22.52 -1.33 -1.89
N LEU A 219 22.97 -1.89 -3.00
CA LEU A 219 24.00 -2.94 -2.95
C LEU A 219 25.29 -2.28 -2.51
N PHE A 220 25.65 -2.45 -1.24
CA PHE A 220 26.98 -2.17 -0.71
C PHE A 220 27.80 -3.45 -0.64
#